data_823685a6f3df88ebdaed01800c963e31
#
_entry.id   823685a6f3df88ebdaed01800c963e31
#
_cell.length_a   1.000
_cell.length_b   1.000
_cell.length_c   1.000
_cell.angle_alpha   90.00
_cell.angle_beta   90.00
_cell.angle_gamma   90.00
#
_symmetry.space_group_name_H-M   'P 1'
#
loop_
_entity.id
_entity.type
_entity.pdbx_description
1 polymer ?
#
loop_
_entity_poly.entity_id
_entity_poly.type
_entity_poly.pdbx_seq_one_letter_code
_entity_poly.pdbx_strand_id
1 'polypeptide(L)'
;MSDNTDEEHLETPITTRSEDPLDEFTSDKARETIKPNQETETMEVHKHPHHVTHKKKWAEYLLEFFMLFLAVFLGFIAENIRENNVEREREKEYARSLYDEFYADSIAIATKVSARISKERDCNYLYSYIKDSSLTNLPKDFYPAYTTVFYLFNSYIFEPKDGVLSQLKSSGSLRYFKNPQLQKIFGDVSVAINNVRNRNEQEYQFFANPVKPFLLKHYDFSWVNDLRKMNENAYYMDLITDYRKSDTIIKANILNIPSFDRVEVANMAMFYKGMLVSSRTLQMKDYAKANTEILRVLRKHYHF
;
A
#
# COMPACT_ATOMS: atom_id res chain seq x y z
N MET A 1 -25.10 36.14 38.62
CA MET A 1 -23.93 36.89 39.10
C MET A 1 -22.74 36.26 38.43
N SER A 2 -22.39 36.92 37.39
CA SER A 2 -21.11 37.45 36.84
C SER A 2 -20.10 36.34 36.55
N ASP A 3 -19.95 36.04 35.27
CA ASP A 3 -19.00 36.69 34.32
C ASP A 3 -17.54 36.39 34.65
N ASN A 4 -16.86 35.66 33.79
CA ASN A 4 -15.79 36.20 32.97
C ASN A 4 -15.28 35.16 31.95
N THR A 5 -15.35 35.56 30.73
CA THR A 5 -14.65 35.16 29.52
C THR A 5 -13.14 35.36 29.67
N ASP A 6 -12.33 34.43 29.10
CA ASP A 6 -11.06 34.76 28.50
C ASP A 6 -10.84 33.83 27.29
N GLU A 7 -11.01 34.42 26.10
CA GLU A 7 -10.57 33.88 24.80
C GLU A 7 -9.09 34.16 24.65
N GLU A 8 -8.24 33.13 24.56
CA GLU A 8 -6.88 33.28 24.06
C GLU A 8 -6.82 32.89 22.56
N HIS A 9 -6.67 33.91 21.73
CA HIS A 9 -6.27 33.85 20.35
C HIS A 9 -4.83 33.33 20.23
N LEU A 10 -4.61 32.20 19.57
CA LEU A 10 -3.32 31.76 19.08
C LEU A 10 -3.21 32.10 17.60
N GLU A 11 -2.45 33.15 17.32
CA GLU A 11 -2.04 33.60 15.98
C GLU A 11 -1.09 32.59 15.35
N THR A 12 -1.39 32.20 14.10
CA THR A 12 -0.46 31.46 13.23
C THR A 12 0.48 32.43 12.51
N PRO A 13 1.79 32.16 12.43
CA PRO A 13 2.70 33.03 11.67
C PRO A 13 2.61 32.75 10.18
N ILE A 14 2.38 33.80 9.43
CA ILE A 14 2.40 33.88 7.98
C ILE A 14 3.87 33.78 7.52
N THR A 15 4.21 32.77 6.73
CA THR A 15 5.51 32.65 6.08
C THR A 15 5.50 33.50 4.81
N THR A 16 6.26 34.57 4.83
CA THR A 16 6.54 35.46 3.69
C THR A 16 7.39 34.74 2.63
N ARG A 17 6.88 34.73 1.43
CA ARG A 17 7.53 34.30 0.19
C ARG A 17 8.51 35.37 -0.24
N SER A 18 9.80 35.08 -0.32
CA SER A 18 10.83 35.94 -0.91
C SER A 18 10.74 35.93 -2.43
N GLU A 19 10.52 37.08 -3.00
CA GLU A 19 10.66 37.35 -4.43
C GLU A 19 12.15 37.62 -4.73
N ASP A 20 12.70 36.93 -5.74
CA ASP A 20 14.01 37.26 -6.32
C ASP A 20 13.86 38.39 -7.34
N PRO A 21 14.80 39.36 -7.37
CA PRO A 21 14.73 40.48 -8.30
C PRO A 21 15.36 40.15 -9.67
N LEU A 22 14.65 40.56 -10.69
CA LEU A 22 15.10 40.60 -12.09
C LEU A 22 16.25 41.59 -12.25
N ASP A 23 17.39 41.11 -12.75
CA ASP A 23 18.51 41.97 -13.20
C ASP A 23 18.17 42.68 -14.47
N GLU A 24 18.09 44.01 -14.34
CA GLU A 24 17.96 45.00 -15.39
C GLU A 24 19.37 45.38 -15.87
N PHE A 25 19.76 44.94 -17.07
CA PHE A 25 20.97 45.43 -17.73
C PHE A 25 20.66 46.67 -18.53
N THR A 26 20.91 47.83 -17.93
CA THR A 26 21.07 49.09 -18.64
C THR A 26 22.54 49.26 -19.11
N SER A 27 22.73 49.43 -20.40
CA SER A 27 23.97 49.88 -20.97
C SER A 27 23.75 51.23 -21.66
N ASP A 28 24.16 52.27 -21.00
CA ASP A 28 24.33 53.62 -21.50
C ASP A 28 25.72 53.79 -22.10
N LYS A 29 25.80 54.68 -23.08
CA LYS A 29 26.95 55.41 -23.69
C LYS A 29 27.40 54.88 -25.06
N ALA A 30 27.60 55.67 -26.05
CA ALA A 30 27.91 57.12 -26.10
C ALA A 30 27.54 57.67 -27.46
N ARG A 31 27.20 58.94 -27.41
CA ARG A 31 26.90 59.83 -28.52
C ARG A 31 28.23 60.39 -29.03
N GLU A 32 28.61 60.10 -30.28
CA GLU A 32 29.60 60.88 -30.98
C GLU A 32 29.08 61.38 -32.33
N THR A 33 29.03 62.65 -32.46
CA THR A 33 28.68 63.48 -33.60
C THR A 33 29.86 63.57 -34.54
N ILE A 34 29.72 63.12 -35.80
CA ILE A 34 30.60 63.55 -36.88
C ILE A 34 29.76 63.98 -38.09
N LYS A 35 30.02 65.18 -38.58
CA LYS A 35 29.38 65.91 -39.70
C LYS A 35 29.77 65.34 -41.06
N PRO A 36 29.06 65.74 -42.12
CA PRO A 36 28.95 65.00 -43.34
C PRO A 36 30.07 65.32 -44.34
N ASN A 37 30.48 64.33 -45.09
CA ASN A 37 31.15 64.47 -46.31
C ASN A 37 30.32 63.94 -47.45
N GLN A 38 29.97 64.84 -48.38
CA GLN A 38 29.30 64.57 -49.64
C GLN A 38 30.27 63.93 -50.61
N GLU A 39 30.03 62.63 -50.94
CA GLU A 39 30.51 62.12 -52.24
C GLU A 39 29.32 61.42 -52.92
N THR A 40 29.02 61.98 -54.10
CA THR A 40 27.98 61.48 -55.05
C THR A 40 28.48 60.18 -55.66
N GLU A 41 27.99 59.06 -55.14
CA GLU A 41 28.07 57.81 -55.89
C GLU A 41 26.73 57.51 -56.55
N THR A 42 26.82 57.24 -57.81
CA THR A 42 25.73 56.86 -58.70
C THR A 42 25.04 55.55 -58.18
N MET A 43 23.74 55.68 -57.78
CA MET A 43 22.93 54.53 -57.44
C MET A 43 22.72 53.68 -58.69
N GLU A 44 23.40 52.52 -58.77
CA GLU A 44 23.00 51.45 -59.61
C GLU A 44 21.63 50.91 -59.13
N VAL A 45 20.59 51.14 -59.90
CA VAL A 45 19.27 50.55 -59.67
C VAL A 45 19.37 49.07 -59.99
N HIS A 46 19.63 48.24 -58.97
CA HIS A 46 19.42 46.83 -59.12
C HIS A 46 17.95 46.59 -59.40
N LYS A 47 17.65 46.22 -60.63
CA LYS A 47 16.35 45.67 -61.02
C LYS A 47 16.13 44.39 -60.22
N HIS A 48 15.34 44.49 -59.17
CA HIS A 48 14.80 43.26 -58.55
C HIS A 48 14.12 42.45 -59.63
N PRO A 49 14.43 41.15 -59.72
CA PRO A 49 13.69 40.31 -60.64
C PRO A 49 12.21 40.39 -60.26
N HIS A 50 11.37 40.75 -61.22
CA HIS A 50 9.95 40.69 -61.04
C HIS A 50 9.60 39.21 -60.67
N HIS A 51 9.17 39.01 -59.46
CA HIS A 51 8.48 37.76 -59.13
C HIS A 51 7.33 37.61 -60.09
N VAL A 52 7.49 36.77 -61.08
CA VAL A 52 6.43 36.33 -61.93
C VAL A 52 5.46 35.54 -61.04
N THR A 53 4.43 36.23 -60.55
CA THR A 53 3.33 35.58 -59.86
C THR A 53 2.55 34.79 -60.90
N HIS A 54 3.02 33.57 -61.19
CA HIS A 54 2.18 32.61 -61.92
C HIS A 54 0.87 32.46 -61.11
N LYS A 55 -0.24 32.82 -61.71
CA LYS A 55 -1.55 32.47 -61.15
C LYS A 55 -1.58 30.97 -60.98
N LYS A 56 -1.36 30.52 -59.72
CA LYS A 56 -1.43 29.08 -59.41
C LYS A 56 -2.75 28.54 -59.93
N LYS A 57 -2.70 27.44 -60.66
CA LYS A 57 -3.90 26.74 -61.10
C LYS A 57 -4.61 26.17 -59.86
N TRP A 58 -5.93 26.12 -59.86
CA TRP A 58 -6.71 25.60 -58.76
C TRP A 58 -6.22 24.23 -58.25
N ALA A 59 -5.71 23.40 -59.16
CA ALA A 59 -5.09 22.11 -58.88
C ALA A 59 -3.81 22.24 -57.95
N GLU A 60 -3.04 23.32 -58.06
CA GLU A 60 -1.85 23.54 -57.23
C GLU A 60 -2.24 23.87 -55.78
N TYR A 61 -3.31 24.66 -55.58
CA TYR A 61 -3.87 24.93 -54.28
C TYR A 61 -4.48 23.68 -53.65
N LEU A 62 -5.13 22.84 -54.42
CA LEU A 62 -5.67 21.57 -53.97
C LEU A 62 -4.52 20.61 -53.53
N LEU A 63 -3.44 20.59 -54.31
CA LEU A 63 -2.25 19.78 -53.96
C LEU A 63 -1.57 20.28 -52.68
N GLU A 64 -1.39 21.58 -52.53
CA GLU A 64 -0.84 22.21 -51.31
C GLU A 64 -1.72 21.89 -50.09
N PHE A 65 -3.03 22.03 -50.22
CA PHE A 65 -3.98 21.65 -49.19
C PHE A 65 -3.88 20.18 -48.83
N PHE A 66 -3.80 19.29 -49.84
CA PHE A 66 -3.72 17.85 -49.62
C PHE A 66 -2.41 17.46 -48.95
N MET A 67 -1.30 18.08 -49.33
CA MET A 67 0.01 17.86 -48.71
C MET A 67 0.02 18.31 -47.23
N LEU A 68 -0.55 19.49 -46.92
CA LEU A 68 -0.72 19.96 -45.54
C LEU A 68 -1.62 19.03 -44.71
N PHE A 69 -2.77 18.65 -45.29
CA PHE A 69 -3.68 17.71 -44.67
C PHE A 69 -2.99 16.36 -44.37
N LEU A 70 -2.28 15.83 -45.39
CA LEU A 70 -1.56 14.56 -45.23
C LEU A 70 -0.47 14.65 -44.15
N ALA A 71 0.28 15.73 -44.08
CA ALA A 71 1.31 15.95 -43.08
C ALA A 71 0.73 15.95 -41.64
N VAL A 72 -0.37 16.67 -41.42
CA VAL A 72 -1.08 16.70 -40.14
C VAL A 72 -1.66 15.34 -39.80
N PHE A 73 -2.30 14.67 -40.77
CA PHE A 73 -2.92 13.35 -40.59
C PHE A 73 -1.89 12.28 -40.25
N LEU A 74 -0.72 12.26 -40.92
CA LEU A 74 0.40 11.37 -40.61
C LEU A 74 0.99 11.67 -39.23
N GLY A 75 1.05 12.95 -38.83
CA GLY A 75 1.46 13.34 -37.50
C GLY A 75 0.55 12.76 -36.42
N PHE A 76 -0.77 12.83 -36.58
CA PHE A 76 -1.72 12.19 -35.66
C PHE A 76 -1.59 10.67 -35.60
N ILE A 77 -1.36 10.01 -36.75
CA ILE A 77 -1.14 8.56 -36.77
C ILE A 77 0.15 8.20 -36.03
N ALA A 78 1.25 8.91 -36.28
CA ALA A 78 2.53 8.68 -35.62
C ALA A 78 2.41 8.87 -34.09
N GLU A 79 1.75 9.94 -33.66
CA GLU A 79 1.52 10.21 -32.22
C GLU A 79 0.65 9.12 -31.58
N ASN A 80 -0.42 8.69 -32.23
CA ASN A 80 -1.28 7.61 -31.72
C ASN A 80 -0.53 6.28 -31.60
N ILE A 81 0.33 5.96 -32.56
CA ILE A 81 1.21 4.77 -32.47
C ILE A 81 2.19 4.88 -31.31
N ARG A 82 2.82 6.05 -31.16
CA ARG A 82 3.74 6.34 -30.04
C ARG A 82 3.03 6.19 -28.69
N GLU A 83 1.85 6.80 -28.54
CA GLU A 83 1.06 6.72 -27.31
C GLU A 83 0.66 5.28 -26.97
N ASN A 84 0.15 4.54 -27.95
CA ASN A 84 -0.20 3.12 -27.76
C ASN A 84 1.01 2.27 -27.32
N ASN A 85 2.20 2.54 -27.86
CA ASN A 85 3.41 1.82 -27.44
C ASN A 85 3.81 2.16 -26.00
N VAL A 86 3.75 3.44 -25.61
CA VAL A 86 4.02 3.88 -24.22
C VAL A 86 2.99 3.29 -23.26
N GLU A 87 1.71 3.26 -23.62
CA GLU A 87 0.66 2.63 -22.81
C GLU A 87 0.93 1.13 -22.60
N ARG A 88 1.34 0.41 -23.63
CA ARG A 88 1.67 -1.03 -23.55
C ARG A 88 2.88 -1.31 -22.66
N GLU A 89 3.93 -0.49 -22.72
CA GLU A 89 5.08 -0.66 -21.84
C GLU A 89 4.68 -0.38 -20.38
N ARG A 90 3.92 0.68 -20.10
CA ARG A 90 3.37 0.94 -18.76
C ARG A 90 2.49 -0.20 -18.26
N GLU A 91 1.63 -0.74 -19.13
CA GLU A 91 0.79 -1.91 -18.78
C GLU A 91 1.64 -3.09 -18.32
N LYS A 92 2.75 -3.40 -19.03
CA LYS A 92 3.66 -4.50 -18.67
C LYS A 92 4.38 -4.24 -17.34
N GLU A 93 4.87 -3.03 -17.11
CA GLU A 93 5.53 -2.63 -15.86
C GLU A 93 4.58 -2.79 -14.67
N TYR A 94 3.36 -2.28 -14.79
CA TYR A 94 2.33 -2.44 -13.76
C TYR A 94 1.91 -3.90 -13.57
N ALA A 95 1.78 -4.67 -14.64
CA ALA A 95 1.48 -6.10 -14.57
C ALA A 95 2.56 -6.87 -13.82
N ARG A 96 3.84 -6.52 -14.03
CA ARG A 96 4.96 -7.11 -13.29
C ARG A 96 4.90 -6.75 -11.81
N SER A 97 4.71 -5.49 -11.49
CA SER A 97 4.61 -5.02 -10.11
C SER A 97 3.44 -5.67 -9.37
N LEU A 98 2.27 -5.79 -10.02
CA LEU A 98 1.12 -6.50 -9.48
C LEU A 98 1.43 -7.98 -9.25
N TYR A 99 2.09 -8.63 -10.22
CA TYR A 99 2.47 -10.03 -10.07
C TYR A 99 3.36 -10.26 -8.86
N ASP A 100 4.40 -9.44 -8.71
CA ASP A 100 5.36 -9.56 -7.60
C ASP A 100 4.69 -9.31 -6.23
N GLU A 101 3.77 -8.31 -6.15
CA GLU A 101 2.98 -8.02 -4.94
C GLU A 101 2.08 -9.21 -4.56
N PHE A 102 1.28 -9.73 -5.48
CA PHE A 102 0.38 -10.85 -5.23
C PHE A 102 1.13 -12.19 -5.03
N TYR A 103 2.28 -12.35 -5.65
CA TYR A 103 3.12 -13.53 -5.41
C TYR A 103 3.68 -13.55 -3.97
N ALA A 104 4.16 -12.41 -3.48
CA ALA A 104 4.58 -12.28 -2.08
C ALA A 104 3.44 -12.59 -1.11
N ASP A 105 2.22 -12.15 -1.42
CA ASP A 105 1.04 -12.44 -0.61
C ASP A 105 0.65 -13.91 -0.62
N SER A 106 0.88 -14.63 -1.73
CA SER A 106 0.62 -16.07 -1.79
C SER A 106 1.45 -16.87 -0.78
N ILE A 107 2.69 -16.43 -0.55
CA ILE A 107 3.60 -17.02 0.44
C ILE A 107 3.17 -16.61 1.86
N ALA A 108 2.89 -15.32 2.05
CA ALA A 108 2.50 -14.77 3.35
C ALA A 108 1.21 -15.41 3.89
N ILE A 109 0.19 -15.57 3.04
CA ILE A 109 -1.09 -16.18 3.46
C ILE A 109 -0.92 -17.66 3.85
N ALA A 110 -0.12 -18.44 3.13
CA ALA A 110 0.15 -19.83 3.45
C ALA A 110 0.81 -19.97 4.84
N THR A 111 1.79 -19.11 5.13
CA THR A 111 2.44 -19.03 6.44
C THR A 111 1.46 -18.66 7.54
N LYS A 112 0.61 -17.65 7.32
CA LYS A 112 -0.39 -17.20 8.31
C LYS A 112 -1.48 -18.25 8.56
N VAL A 113 -1.92 -18.97 7.53
CA VAL A 113 -2.86 -20.10 7.67
C VAL A 113 -2.29 -21.17 8.58
N SER A 114 -1.03 -21.58 8.37
CA SER A 114 -0.36 -22.58 9.21
C SER A 114 -0.22 -22.10 10.66
N ALA A 115 0.17 -20.86 10.88
CA ALA A 115 0.27 -20.26 12.21
C ALA A 115 -1.09 -20.21 12.92
N ARG A 116 -2.17 -19.86 12.22
CA ARG A 116 -3.54 -19.85 12.79
C ARG A 116 -4.00 -21.24 13.21
N ILE A 117 -3.72 -22.28 12.43
CA ILE A 117 -4.03 -23.67 12.81
C ILE A 117 -3.29 -24.05 14.10
N SER A 118 -2.04 -23.61 14.29
CA SER A 118 -1.32 -23.84 15.55
C SER A 118 -2.00 -23.10 16.72
N LYS A 119 -2.39 -21.84 16.52
CA LYS A 119 -3.09 -21.03 17.52
C LYS A 119 -4.47 -21.64 17.89
N GLU A 120 -5.20 -22.20 16.92
CA GLU A 120 -6.45 -22.93 17.17
C GLU A 120 -6.26 -24.12 18.13
N ARG A 121 -5.10 -24.82 18.05
CA ARG A 121 -4.74 -25.89 19.00
C ARG A 121 -4.47 -25.34 20.40
N ASP A 122 -3.74 -24.23 20.48
CA ASP A 122 -3.48 -23.54 21.76
C ASP A 122 -4.79 -23.05 22.41
N CYS A 123 -5.78 -22.58 21.63
CA CYS A 123 -7.11 -22.23 22.13
C CYS A 123 -7.81 -23.45 22.76
N ASN A 124 -7.77 -24.61 22.11
CA ASN A 124 -8.35 -25.83 22.64
C ASN A 124 -7.66 -26.25 23.95
N TYR A 125 -6.34 -26.22 23.97
CA TYR A 125 -5.56 -26.56 25.16
C TYR A 125 -5.94 -25.65 26.34
N LEU A 126 -5.95 -24.34 26.14
CA LEU A 126 -6.32 -23.38 27.18
C LEU A 126 -7.75 -23.57 27.67
N TYR A 127 -8.70 -23.78 26.74
CA TYR A 127 -10.09 -24.05 27.11
C TYR A 127 -10.20 -25.23 28.08
N SER A 128 -9.59 -26.36 27.71
CA SER A 128 -9.66 -27.57 28.54
C SER A 128 -8.92 -27.39 29.86
N TYR A 129 -7.73 -26.76 29.82
CA TYR A 129 -6.93 -26.57 31.02
C TYR A 129 -7.58 -25.60 32.02
N ILE A 130 -8.05 -24.45 31.55
CA ILE A 130 -8.66 -23.42 32.41
C ILE A 130 -9.95 -23.97 33.06
N LYS A 131 -10.69 -24.77 32.32
CA LYS A 131 -11.96 -25.33 32.81
C LYS A 131 -11.75 -26.31 33.95
N ASP A 132 -10.83 -27.28 33.81
CA ASP A 132 -10.78 -28.47 34.62
C ASP A 132 -9.51 -28.63 35.47
N SER A 133 -8.46 -27.77 35.26
CA SER A 133 -7.16 -27.97 35.92
C SER A 133 -6.87 -26.93 36.99
N SER A 134 -5.84 -27.18 37.83
CA SER A 134 -5.36 -26.18 38.82
C SER A 134 -4.78 -24.96 38.14
N LEU A 135 -5.09 -23.77 38.66
CA LEU A 135 -4.47 -22.50 38.27
C LEU A 135 -3.21 -22.15 39.07
N THR A 136 -2.82 -23.05 39.99
CA THR A 136 -1.53 -22.99 40.72
C THR A 136 -0.60 -24.07 40.16
N ASN A 137 0.72 -23.82 40.20
CA ASN A 137 1.73 -24.73 39.63
C ASN A 137 1.46 -25.07 38.17
N LEU A 138 1.40 -24.03 37.34
CA LEU A 138 1.09 -24.14 35.90
C LEU A 138 2.15 -25.00 35.17
N PRO A 139 1.74 -25.90 34.26
CA PRO A 139 2.68 -26.69 33.47
C PRO A 139 3.44 -25.79 32.48
N LYS A 140 4.60 -26.28 32.04
CA LYS A 140 5.48 -25.58 31.11
C LYS A 140 4.76 -25.02 29.87
N ASP A 141 3.80 -25.78 29.31
CA ASP A 141 3.10 -25.39 28.08
C ASP A 141 1.97 -24.39 28.29
N PHE A 142 1.61 -24.05 29.53
CA PHE A 142 0.50 -23.14 29.79
C PHE A 142 0.80 -21.72 29.29
N TYR A 143 1.91 -21.13 29.72
CA TYR A 143 2.24 -19.75 29.33
C TYR A 143 2.56 -19.58 27.85
N PRO A 144 3.25 -20.50 27.15
CA PRO A 144 3.32 -20.51 25.70
C PRO A 144 1.96 -20.43 25.00
N ALA A 145 1.00 -21.25 25.41
CA ALA A 145 -0.34 -21.23 24.86
C ALA A 145 -1.09 -19.95 25.24
N TYR A 146 -1.02 -19.52 26.50
CA TYR A 146 -1.66 -18.32 27.01
C TYR A 146 -1.17 -17.06 26.29
N THR A 147 0.15 -16.95 26.10
CA THR A 147 0.79 -15.88 25.33
C THR A 147 0.38 -15.91 23.85
N THR A 148 0.40 -17.10 23.23
CA THR A 148 0.01 -17.28 21.84
C THR A 148 -1.44 -16.87 21.61
N VAL A 149 -2.35 -17.30 22.47
CA VAL A 149 -3.80 -17.04 22.29
C VAL A 149 -4.13 -15.58 22.55
N PHE A 150 -3.69 -15.01 23.65
CA PHE A 150 -4.19 -13.72 24.10
C PHE A 150 -3.22 -12.55 23.91
N TYR A 151 -1.91 -12.75 24.02
CA TYR A 151 -0.95 -11.65 23.94
C TYR A 151 -0.45 -11.41 22.51
N LEU A 152 -0.10 -12.46 21.76
CA LEU A 152 0.44 -12.32 20.40
C LEU A 152 -0.64 -12.17 19.34
N PHE A 153 -1.45 -11.12 19.43
CA PHE A 153 -2.51 -10.86 18.47
C PHE A 153 -1.98 -10.56 17.07
N ASN A 154 -1.13 -9.53 16.92
CA ASN A 154 -0.64 -9.04 15.63
C ASN A 154 0.15 -10.08 14.82
N SER A 155 0.83 -11.01 15.50
CA SER A 155 1.64 -12.04 14.83
C SER A 155 0.82 -12.97 13.92
N TYR A 156 -0.49 -13.06 14.13
CA TYR A 156 -1.40 -13.95 13.42
C TYR A 156 -2.28 -13.24 12.39
N ILE A 157 -2.21 -11.92 12.32
CA ILE A 157 -2.94 -11.13 11.33
C ILE A 157 -2.30 -11.32 9.96
N PHE A 158 -3.13 -11.56 8.95
CA PHE A 158 -2.75 -11.48 7.54
C PHE A 158 -3.27 -10.16 6.99
N GLU A 159 -2.37 -9.28 6.56
CA GLU A 159 -2.71 -8.03 5.89
C GLU A 159 -2.37 -8.16 4.42
N PRO A 160 -3.37 -8.21 3.52
CA PRO A 160 -3.13 -8.25 2.08
C PRO A 160 -2.43 -6.98 1.61
N LYS A 161 -1.43 -7.14 0.74
CA LYS A 161 -0.81 -6.03 0.03
C LYS A 161 -1.65 -5.64 -1.17
N ASP A 162 -1.89 -4.35 -1.35
CA ASP A 162 -2.63 -3.81 -2.48
C ASP A 162 -2.09 -2.44 -2.91
N GLY A 163 -0.85 -2.14 -2.58
CA GLY A 163 -0.23 -0.84 -2.88
C GLY A 163 -0.27 -0.51 -4.36
N VAL A 164 0.15 -1.45 -5.21
CA VAL A 164 0.13 -1.28 -6.67
C VAL A 164 -1.31 -1.19 -7.19
N LEU A 165 -2.19 -2.09 -6.75
CA LEU A 165 -3.61 -2.08 -7.17
C LEU A 165 -4.32 -0.79 -6.76
N SER A 166 -4.08 -0.30 -5.54
CA SER A 166 -4.63 0.96 -5.03
C SER A 166 -4.10 2.17 -5.80
N GLN A 167 -2.79 2.20 -6.12
CA GLN A 167 -2.19 3.22 -6.96
C GLN A 167 -2.81 3.24 -8.36
N LEU A 168 -3.00 2.08 -8.99
CA LEU A 168 -3.62 1.96 -10.31
C LEU A 168 -5.07 2.47 -10.32
N LYS A 169 -5.82 2.20 -9.25
CA LYS A 169 -7.20 2.71 -9.09
C LYS A 169 -7.23 4.23 -8.92
N SER A 170 -6.42 4.76 -8.02
CA SER A 170 -6.42 6.20 -7.69
C SER A 170 -5.91 7.07 -8.85
N SER A 171 -4.94 6.58 -9.63
CA SER A 171 -4.39 7.27 -10.79
C SER A 171 -5.22 7.09 -12.07
N GLY A 172 -6.26 6.23 -12.06
CA GLY A 172 -7.00 5.85 -13.27
C GLY A 172 -6.20 4.98 -14.25
N SER A 173 -5.02 4.48 -13.85
CA SER A 173 -4.12 3.69 -14.70
C SER A 173 -4.64 2.26 -14.98
N LEU A 174 -5.69 1.82 -14.27
CA LEU A 174 -6.38 0.56 -14.61
C LEU A 174 -6.89 0.53 -16.07
N ARG A 175 -7.10 1.69 -16.69
CA ARG A 175 -7.48 1.80 -18.11
C ARG A 175 -6.49 1.20 -19.09
N TYR A 176 -5.20 1.07 -18.69
CA TYR A 176 -4.18 0.44 -19.53
C TYR A 176 -4.45 -1.05 -19.72
N PHE A 177 -5.03 -1.72 -18.71
CA PHE A 177 -5.40 -3.12 -18.77
C PHE A 177 -6.69 -3.30 -19.57
N LYS A 178 -6.56 -3.46 -20.89
CA LYS A 178 -7.70 -3.57 -21.82
C LYS A 178 -8.38 -4.95 -21.79
N ASN A 179 -7.79 -5.94 -21.08
CA ASN A 179 -8.32 -7.29 -20.95
C ASN A 179 -9.51 -7.32 -19.96
N PRO A 180 -10.75 -7.65 -20.42
CA PRO A 180 -11.94 -7.66 -19.57
C PRO A 180 -11.86 -8.65 -18.40
N GLN A 181 -11.13 -9.78 -18.58
CA GLN A 181 -10.93 -10.76 -17.53
C GLN A 181 -10.08 -10.17 -16.39
N LEU A 182 -9.02 -9.42 -16.71
CA LEU A 182 -8.20 -8.74 -15.71
C LEU A 182 -9.01 -7.69 -14.96
N GLN A 183 -9.80 -6.88 -15.65
CA GLN A 183 -10.64 -5.85 -15.02
C GLN A 183 -11.62 -6.47 -14.02
N LYS A 184 -12.25 -7.60 -14.37
CA LYS A 184 -13.13 -8.32 -13.45
C LYS A 184 -12.36 -8.84 -12.23
N ILE A 185 -11.21 -9.48 -12.44
CA ILE A 185 -10.40 -10.04 -11.36
C ILE A 185 -9.91 -8.94 -10.41
N PHE A 186 -9.53 -7.76 -10.90
CA PHE A 186 -9.19 -6.61 -10.04
C PHE A 186 -10.33 -6.21 -9.10
N GLY A 187 -11.57 -6.30 -9.58
CA GLY A 187 -12.76 -6.11 -8.75
C GLY A 187 -12.88 -7.19 -7.68
N ASP A 188 -12.82 -8.47 -8.10
CA ASP A 188 -12.96 -9.63 -7.21
C ASP A 188 -11.88 -9.63 -6.10
N VAL A 189 -10.62 -9.38 -6.47
CA VAL A 189 -9.50 -9.27 -5.51
C VAL A 189 -9.72 -8.12 -4.54
N SER A 190 -10.19 -6.97 -5.01
CA SER A 190 -10.45 -5.81 -4.14
C SER A 190 -11.51 -6.09 -3.09
N VAL A 191 -12.57 -6.82 -3.47
CA VAL A 191 -13.61 -7.25 -2.52
C VAL A 191 -13.02 -8.22 -1.50
N ALA A 192 -12.20 -9.18 -1.95
CA ALA A 192 -11.55 -10.15 -1.07
C ALA A 192 -10.59 -9.48 -0.07
N ILE A 193 -9.80 -8.49 -0.51
CA ILE A 193 -8.93 -7.66 0.36
C ILE A 193 -9.76 -6.97 1.44
N ASN A 194 -10.83 -6.29 1.06
CA ASN A 194 -11.70 -5.58 2.01
C ASN A 194 -12.34 -6.53 3.02
N ASN A 195 -12.76 -7.73 2.59
CA ASN A 195 -13.31 -8.73 3.49
C ASN A 195 -12.29 -9.23 4.52
N VAL A 196 -11.02 -9.41 4.13
CA VAL A 196 -9.93 -9.74 5.06
C VAL A 196 -9.71 -8.60 6.05
N ARG A 197 -9.61 -7.35 5.59
CA ARG A 197 -9.41 -6.17 6.44
C ARG A 197 -10.55 -5.97 7.43
N ASN A 198 -11.79 -6.09 6.99
CA ASN A 198 -12.96 -6.02 7.87
C ASN A 198 -12.92 -7.11 8.95
N ARG A 199 -12.42 -8.30 8.60
CA ARG A 199 -12.25 -9.37 9.58
C ARG A 199 -11.12 -9.09 10.54
N ASN A 200 -9.99 -8.56 10.08
CA ASN A 200 -8.89 -8.12 10.93
C ASN A 200 -9.35 -7.08 11.95
N GLU A 201 -10.19 -6.12 11.54
CA GLU A 201 -10.77 -5.12 12.45
C GLU A 201 -11.66 -5.77 13.52
N GLN A 202 -12.51 -6.74 13.17
CA GLN A 202 -13.34 -7.46 14.15
C GLN A 202 -12.46 -8.22 15.16
N GLU A 203 -11.38 -8.87 14.71
CA GLU A 203 -10.43 -9.55 15.59
C GLU A 203 -9.70 -8.55 16.50
N TYR A 204 -9.34 -7.36 15.96
CA TYR A 204 -8.73 -6.29 16.75
C TYR A 204 -9.68 -5.77 17.83
N GLN A 205 -10.95 -5.55 17.52
CA GLN A 205 -11.96 -5.13 18.50
C GLN A 205 -12.14 -6.16 19.60
N PHE A 206 -12.12 -7.44 19.28
CA PHE A 206 -12.12 -8.50 20.28
C PHE A 206 -10.87 -8.44 21.17
N PHE A 207 -9.69 -8.21 20.60
CA PHE A 207 -8.48 -8.05 21.39
C PHE A 207 -8.54 -6.79 22.27
N ALA A 208 -8.91 -5.65 21.71
CA ALA A 208 -8.86 -4.35 22.40
C ALA A 208 -9.84 -4.27 23.57
N ASN A 209 -11.03 -4.86 23.43
CA ASN A 209 -12.08 -4.70 24.43
C ASN A 209 -12.02 -5.77 25.55
N PRO A 210 -12.29 -7.08 25.30
CA PRO A 210 -12.23 -8.05 26.41
C PRO A 210 -10.82 -8.54 26.73
N VAL A 211 -9.94 -8.76 25.74
CA VAL A 211 -8.68 -9.46 25.97
C VAL A 211 -7.61 -8.55 26.59
N LYS A 212 -7.42 -7.34 26.10
CA LYS A 212 -6.39 -6.43 26.61
C LYS A 212 -6.60 -6.04 28.09
N PRO A 213 -7.80 -5.62 28.54
CA PRO A 213 -8.04 -5.36 29.97
C PRO A 213 -7.84 -6.62 30.83
N PHE A 214 -8.27 -7.77 30.34
CA PHE A 214 -8.05 -9.06 31.01
C PHE A 214 -6.56 -9.36 31.19
N LEU A 215 -5.73 -9.19 30.14
CA LEU A 215 -4.28 -9.41 30.22
C LEU A 215 -3.63 -8.46 31.23
N LEU A 216 -3.98 -7.18 31.25
CA LEU A 216 -3.41 -6.21 32.19
C LEU A 216 -3.70 -6.58 33.66
N LYS A 217 -4.75 -7.35 33.91
CA LYS A 217 -5.15 -7.78 35.25
C LYS A 217 -4.59 -9.14 35.67
N HIS A 218 -4.45 -10.08 34.72
CA HIS A 218 -4.21 -11.49 35.03
C HIS A 218 -2.96 -12.09 34.43
N TYR A 219 -2.30 -11.40 33.47
CA TYR A 219 -1.12 -11.91 32.80
C TYR A 219 0.17 -11.48 33.52
N ASP A 220 1.05 -12.43 33.82
CA ASP A 220 2.35 -12.14 34.37
C ASP A 220 3.36 -11.80 33.26
N PHE A 221 3.56 -10.52 33.05
CA PHE A 221 4.47 -10.02 32.03
C PHE A 221 5.95 -10.31 32.30
N SER A 222 6.31 -10.74 33.53
CA SER A 222 7.68 -11.19 33.82
C SER A 222 8.06 -12.38 32.94
N TRP A 223 7.12 -13.27 32.65
CA TRP A 223 7.34 -14.41 31.76
C TRP A 223 7.80 -14.00 30.37
N VAL A 224 7.17 -13.01 29.75
CA VAL A 224 7.58 -12.50 28.42
C VAL A 224 8.94 -11.85 28.46
N ASN A 225 9.26 -11.12 29.53
CA ASN A 225 10.56 -10.52 29.72
C ASN A 225 11.66 -11.59 29.87
N ASP A 226 11.40 -12.65 30.63
CA ASP A 226 12.35 -13.74 30.80
C ASP A 226 12.48 -14.58 29.52
N LEU A 227 11.39 -14.79 28.79
CA LEU A 227 11.43 -15.41 27.46
C LEU A 227 12.32 -14.62 26.49
N ARG A 228 12.22 -13.28 26.50
CA ARG A 228 13.03 -12.40 25.66
C ARG A 228 14.53 -12.52 25.90
N LYS A 229 14.95 -12.83 27.15
CA LYS A 229 16.35 -13.06 27.48
C LYS A 229 16.97 -14.28 26.81
N MET A 230 16.16 -15.23 26.31
CA MET A 230 16.67 -16.38 25.55
C MET A 230 17.31 -15.96 24.23
N ASN A 231 16.69 -14.98 23.51
CA ASN A 231 17.24 -14.35 22.32
C ASN A 231 16.53 -13.00 22.08
N GLU A 232 17.21 -11.91 22.37
CA GLU A 232 16.64 -10.55 22.31
C GLU A 232 16.19 -10.12 20.93
N ASN A 233 16.81 -10.66 19.86
CA ASN A 233 16.55 -10.28 18.47
C ASN A 233 15.54 -11.20 17.76
N ALA A 234 15.12 -12.31 18.38
CA ALA A 234 14.19 -13.25 17.76
C ALA A 234 12.74 -12.74 17.81
N TYR A 235 11.92 -13.15 16.86
CA TYR A 235 10.47 -12.95 16.92
C TYR A 235 9.84 -13.78 18.05
N TYR A 236 8.79 -13.27 18.68
CA TYR A 236 8.12 -13.97 19.78
C TYR A 236 7.59 -15.37 19.40
N MET A 237 7.16 -15.57 18.17
CA MET A 237 6.69 -16.88 17.71
C MET A 237 7.82 -17.91 17.68
N ASP A 238 9.03 -17.48 17.28
CA ASP A 238 10.21 -18.33 17.26
C ASP A 238 10.67 -18.61 18.70
N LEU A 239 10.73 -17.60 19.57
CA LEU A 239 11.03 -17.75 20.99
C LEU A 239 10.11 -18.75 21.69
N ILE A 240 8.81 -18.67 21.44
CA ILE A 240 7.83 -19.63 22.00
C ILE A 240 8.08 -21.05 21.47
N THR A 241 8.39 -21.16 20.18
CA THR A 241 8.70 -22.46 19.56
C THR A 241 9.96 -23.06 20.13
N ASP A 242 11.00 -22.27 20.32
CA ASP A 242 12.28 -22.70 20.88
C ASP A 242 12.15 -23.01 22.38
N TYR A 243 11.39 -22.20 23.13
CA TYR A 243 11.08 -22.47 24.53
C TYR A 243 10.37 -23.80 24.71
N ARG A 244 9.37 -24.12 23.89
CA ARG A 244 8.67 -25.40 23.96
C ARG A 244 9.58 -26.60 23.74
N LYS A 245 10.63 -26.46 22.93
CA LYS A 245 11.61 -27.51 22.62
C LYS A 245 12.76 -27.58 23.67
N SER A 246 13.01 -26.50 24.40
CA SER A 246 14.10 -26.42 25.38
C SER A 246 13.71 -27.13 26.67
N ASP A 247 14.71 -27.41 27.53
CA ASP A 247 14.48 -27.89 28.91
C ASP A 247 14.30 -26.72 29.90
N THR A 248 14.39 -25.50 29.44
CA THR A 248 14.23 -24.28 30.26
C THR A 248 12.81 -24.21 30.83
N ILE A 249 12.69 -23.86 32.10
CA ILE A 249 11.40 -23.60 32.76
C ILE A 249 11.41 -22.16 33.27
N ILE A 250 10.57 -21.32 32.66
CA ILE A 250 10.32 -19.96 33.16
C ILE A 250 9.07 -20.04 34.03
N LYS A 251 9.22 -19.71 35.30
CA LYS A 251 8.11 -19.71 36.26
C LYS A 251 7.26 -18.45 36.08
N ALA A 252 5.97 -18.60 36.04
CA ALA A 252 5.02 -17.50 36.05
C ALA A 252 3.69 -17.96 36.64
N ASN A 253 2.87 -17.02 37.08
CA ASN A 253 1.61 -17.28 37.75
C ASN A 253 0.48 -16.49 37.08
N ILE A 254 -0.74 -17.01 37.15
CA ILE A 254 -1.91 -16.17 36.86
C ILE A 254 -2.04 -15.17 38.01
N LEU A 255 -2.07 -13.88 37.69
CA LEU A 255 -2.21 -12.81 38.68
C LEU A 255 -3.69 -12.65 39.07
N ASN A 256 -3.94 -12.18 40.28
CA ASN A 256 -5.27 -11.90 40.81
C ASN A 256 -6.28 -13.06 40.65
N ILE A 257 -5.87 -14.29 40.99
CA ILE A 257 -6.69 -15.51 40.90
C ILE A 257 -8.10 -15.33 41.49
N PRO A 258 -8.33 -14.65 42.65
CA PRO A 258 -9.68 -14.50 43.18
C PRO A 258 -10.69 -13.81 42.24
N SER A 259 -10.21 -13.03 41.28
CA SER A 259 -11.03 -12.34 40.30
C SER A 259 -10.92 -12.94 38.89
N PHE A 260 -10.27 -14.11 38.76
CA PHE A 260 -10.11 -14.83 37.50
C PHE A 260 -11.34 -15.72 37.24
N ASP A 261 -12.24 -15.25 36.39
CA ASP A 261 -13.42 -16.01 35.99
C ASP A 261 -13.04 -17.08 34.94
N ARG A 262 -13.01 -18.35 35.37
CA ARG A 262 -12.65 -19.48 34.52
C ARG A 262 -13.60 -19.65 33.34
N VAL A 263 -14.89 -19.43 33.56
CA VAL A 263 -15.92 -19.62 32.52
C VAL A 263 -15.76 -18.54 31.46
N GLU A 264 -15.58 -17.29 31.88
CA GLU A 264 -15.34 -16.16 30.97
C GLU A 264 -14.08 -16.39 30.11
N VAL A 265 -12.95 -16.75 30.72
CA VAL A 265 -11.68 -16.94 30.02
C VAL A 265 -11.71 -18.16 29.08
N ALA A 266 -12.33 -19.26 29.50
CA ALA A 266 -12.53 -20.40 28.64
C ALA A 266 -13.42 -20.05 27.42
N ASN A 267 -14.48 -19.29 27.64
CA ASN A 267 -15.35 -18.79 26.57
C ASN A 267 -14.61 -17.80 25.63
N MET A 268 -13.77 -16.90 26.15
CA MET A 268 -12.93 -16.04 25.32
C MET A 268 -12.01 -16.85 24.40
N ALA A 269 -11.35 -17.91 24.90
CA ALA A 269 -10.49 -18.78 24.11
C ALA A 269 -11.27 -19.48 22.99
N MET A 270 -12.47 -19.98 23.26
CA MET A 270 -13.31 -20.67 22.27
C MET A 270 -13.94 -19.71 21.28
N PHE A 271 -14.37 -18.55 21.72
CA PHE A 271 -14.87 -17.49 20.83
C PHE A 271 -13.78 -17.06 19.85
N TYR A 272 -12.57 -16.80 20.35
CA TYR A 272 -11.45 -16.44 19.51
C TYR A 272 -11.07 -17.58 18.53
N LYS A 273 -11.08 -18.82 18.97
CA LYS A 273 -10.92 -19.97 18.06
C LYS A 273 -11.95 -19.93 16.92
N GLY A 274 -13.22 -19.67 17.24
CA GLY A 274 -14.27 -19.52 16.24
C GLY A 274 -13.95 -18.42 15.22
N MET A 275 -13.41 -17.29 15.69
CA MET A 275 -12.95 -16.21 14.83
C MET A 275 -11.79 -16.63 13.93
N LEU A 276 -10.78 -17.33 14.46
CA LEU A 276 -9.61 -17.82 13.70
C LEU A 276 -10.04 -18.79 12.61
N VAL A 277 -10.89 -19.78 12.95
CA VAL A 277 -11.42 -20.77 11.99
C VAL A 277 -12.23 -20.10 10.89
N SER A 278 -13.16 -19.20 11.25
CA SER A 278 -13.98 -18.46 10.30
C SER A 278 -13.15 -17.63 9.35
N SER A 279 -12.19 -16.84 9.88
CA SER A 279 -11.26 -16.03 9.06
C SER A 279 -10.50 -16.90 8.07
N ARG A 280 -9.93 -18.00 8.54
CA ARG A 280 -9.14 -18.94 7.72
C ARG A 280 -9.96 -19.64 6.64
N THR A 281 -11.16 -20.11 6.98
CA THR A 281 -12.00 -20.91 6.08
C THR A 281 -12.88 -20.10 5.14
N LEU A 282 -13.07 -18.82 5.41
CA LEU A 282 -13.86 -17.89 4.59
C LEU A 282 -12.95 -16.81 3.98
N GLN A 283 -12.65 -15.74 4.71
CA GLN A 283 -12.00 -14.55 4.15
C GLN A 283 -10.62 -14.82 3.55
N MET A 284 -9.74 -15.54 4.29
CA MET A 284 -8.39 -15.86 3.79
C MET A 284 -8.44 -16.87 2.63
N LYS A 285 -9.38 -17.83 2.67
CA LYS A 285 -9.57 -18.78 1.57
C LYS A 285 -10.07 -18.08 0.31
N ASP A 286 -11.03 -17.17 0.43
CA ASP A 286 -11.57 -16.42 -0.71
C ASP A 286 -10.49 -15.51 -1.30
N TYR A 287 -9.71 -14.82 -0.45
CA TYR A 287 -8.56 -14.06 -0.90
C TYR A 287 -7.52 -14.94 -1.61
N ALA A 288 -7.14 -16.08 -1.04
CA ALA A 288 -6.18 -17.00 -1.66
C ALA A 288 -6.65 -17.47 -3.05
N LYS A 289 -7.96 -17.74 -3.20
CA LYS A 289 -8.56 -18.11 -4.48
C LYS A 289 -8.45 -16.95 -5.50
N ALA A 290 -8.83 -15.74 -5.11
CA ALA A 290 -8.75 -14.56 -5.96
C ALA A 290 -7.30 -14.23 -6.34
N ASN A 291 -6.36 -14.34 -5.38
CA ASN A 291 -4.92 -14.17 -5.60
C ASN A 291 -4.36 -15.21 -6.57
N THR A 292 -4.72 -16.48 -6.43
CA THR A 292 -4.31 -17.54 -7.36
C THR A 292 -4.79 -17.25 -8.78
N GLU A 293 -6.03 -16.77 -8.92
CA GLU A 293 -6.59 -16.48 -10.23
C GLU A 293 -5.93 -15.28 -10.90
N ILE A 294 -5.67 -14.19 -10.18
CA ILE A 294 -4.96 -13.02 -10.73
C ILE A 294 -3.55 -13.39 -11.16
N LEU A 295 -2.79 -14.15 -10.34
CA LEU A 295 -1.46 -14.63 -10.70
C LEU A 295 -1.47 -15.51 -11.96
N ARG A 296 -2.47 -16.40 -12.06
CA ARG A 296 -2.67 -17.25 -13.24
C ARG A 296 -2.90 -16.44 -14.51
N VAL A 297 -3.76 -15.42 -14.44
CA VAL A 297 -4.11 -14.60 -15.61
C VAL A 297 -2.96 -13.67 -16.00
N LEU A 298 -2.28 -13.04 -15.02
CA LEU A 298 -1.10 -12.21 -15.28
C LEU A 298 0.01 -13.03 -15.93
N ARG A 299 0.31 -14.22 -15.39
CA ARG A 299 1.32 -15.13 -15.95
C ARG A 299 1.00 -15.53 -17.39
N LYS A 300 -0.26 -15.90 -17.65
CA LYS A 300 -0.70 -16.30 -18.98
C LYS A 300 -0.62 -15.17 -20.01
N HIS A 301 -0.97 -13.94 -19.60
CA HIS A 301 -1.09 -12.81 -20.53
C HIS A 301 0.26 -12.12 -20.80
N TYR A 302 1.13 -12.04 -19.79
CA TYR A 302 2.42 -11.33 -19.88
C TYR A 302 3.63 -12.26 -19.91
N HIS A 303 3.44 -13.59 -19.81
CA HIS A 303 4.52 -14.62 -19.89
C HIS A 303 5.59 -14.48 -18.80
N PHE A 304 5.15 -14.21 -17.55
CA PHE A 304 6.01 -14.14 -16.35
C PHE A 304 6.43 -15.52 -15.86
#